data_65f2742c8d3bfce32d271a563c82fad2
#
_entry.id   65f2742c8d3bfce32d271a563c82fad2
#
_cell.length_a   1.000
_cell.length_b   1.000
_cell.length_c   1.000
_cell.angle_alpha   90.00
_cell.angle_beta   90.00
_cell.angle_gamma   90.00
#
_symmetry.space_group_name_H-M   'P 1'
#
loop_
_entity.id
_entity.type
_entity.pdbx_description
1 polymer ?
#
loop_
_entity_poly.entity_id
_entity_poly.type
_entity_poly.pdbx_seq_one_letter_code
_entity_poly.pdbx_strand_id
1 'polypeptide(L)'
;MWLKTPKTELLEEEKQIQVTINNYIDEFKHIKFNAGAGAGKTHALKESLLYIVNKYGMKLKYHNQQILCITYTNVATNEIKERIGNSSLVKVSTIHERIWELIKDYQKELVQIHQEKVSNELIETQATLNNPDIVKYKKFQDLDEANQETLRQILLDNRELYYKNKDKNAATFKTAFQGIVDSSM
;
A
#
# COMPACT_ATOMS: atom_id res chain seq x y z
N MET A 1 33.30 -28.57 4.18
CA MET A 1 33.05 -28.84 5.60
C MET A 1 32.38 -27.61 6.19
N TRP A 2 31.05 -27.57 6.23
CA TRP A 2 30.28 -26.45 6.77
C TRP A 2 30.21 -26.64 8.29
N LEU A 3 30.94 -25.82 9.05
CA LEU A 3 30.84 -25.77 10.49
C LEU A 3 29.45 -25.28 10.88
N LYS A 4 28.60 -26.15 11.42
CA LYS A 4 27.38 -25.76 12.11
C LYS A 4 27.79 -25.00 13.36
N THR A 5 27.52 -23.68 13.37
CA THR A 5 27.58 -22.89 14.61
C THR A 5 26.70 -23.56 15.67
N PRO A 6 27.16 -23.76 16.89
CA PRO A 6 26.38 -24.38 17.95
C PRO A 6 25.08 -23.56 18.16
N LYS A 7 23.94 -24.23 18.29
CA LYS A 7 22.62 -23.63 18.52
C LYS A 7 22.57 -22.61 19.66
N THR A 8 23.50 -22.75 20.60
CA THR A 8 23.66 -21.90 21.79
C THR A 8 24.24 -20.51 21.42
N GLU A 9 25.24 -20.45 20.54
CA GLU A 9 25.84 -19.18 20.09
C GLU A 9 24.88 -18.35 19.30
N LEU A 10 24.10 -18.97 18.40
CA LEU A 10 23.04 -18.28 17.63
C LEU A 10 21.97 -17.66 18.55
N LEU A 11 21.61 -18.35 19.65
CA LEU A 11 20.64 -17.83 20.63
C LEU A 11 21.17 -16.61 21.38
N GLU A 12 22.47 -16.58 21.69
CA GLU A 12 23.08 -15.41 22.36
C GLU A 12 23.20 -14.22 21.41
N GLU A 13 23.54 -14.42 20.14
CA GLU A 13 23.58 -13.38 19.13
C GLU A 13 22.20 -12.78 18.90
N GLU A 14 21.15 -13.61 18.80
CA GLU A 14 19.76 -13.16 18.66
C GLU A 14 19.31 -12.30 19.84
N LYS A 15 19.66 -12.71 21.07
CA LYS A 15 19.37 -11.93 22.29
C LYS A 15 20.10 -10.59 22.27
N GLN A 16 21.36 -10.55 21.86
CA GLN A 16 22.14 -9.33 21.78
C GLN A 16 21.56 -8.34 20.76
N ILE A 17 21.09 -8.83 19.61
CA ILE A 17 20.40 -8.03 18.60
C ILE A 17 19.12 -7.43 19.20
N GLN A 18 18.33 -8.22 19.91
CA GLN A 18 17.08 -7.74 20.51
C GLN A 18 17.34 -6.69 21.60
N VAL A 19 18.37 -6.86 22.41
CA VAL A 19 18.80 -5.85 23.39
C VAL A 19 19.17 -4.53 22.71
N THR A 20 19.90 -4.61 21.60
CA THR A 20 20.28 -3.43 20.82
C THR A 20 19.06 -2.72 20.24
N ILE A 21 18.10 -3.47 19.70
CA ILE A 21 16.83 -2.92 19.19
C ILE A 21 16.07 -2.22 20.33
N ASN A 22 15.96 -2.86 21.49
CA ASN A 22 15.24 -2.30 22.64
C ASN A 22 15.87 -0.98 23.11
N ASN A 23 17.21 -0.90 23.15
CA ASN A 23 17.92 0.34 23.49
C ASN A 23 17.62 1.47 22.49
N TYR A 24 17.59 1.17 21.18
CA TYR A 24 17.23 2.16 20.18
C TYR A 24 15.76 2.61 20.29
N ILE A 25 14.84 1.71 20.64
CA ILE A 25 13.45 2.05 20.92
C ILE A 25 13.38 3.01 22.11
N ASP A 26 14.12 2.77 23.19
CA ASP A 26 14.16 3.60 24.38
C ASP A 26 14.72 5.00 24.10
N GLU A 27 15.67 5.08 23.19
CA GLU A 27 16.26 6.35 22.73
C GLU A 27 15.42 7.02 21.63
N PHE A 28 14.25 6.47 21.25
CA PHE A 28 13.40 6.94 20.16
C PHE A 28 14.13 7.08 18.82
N LYS A 29 15.09 6.20 18.55
CA LYS A 29 15.85 6.18 17.31
C LYS A 29 15.10 5.46 16.19
N HIS A 30 15.31 5.92 14.96
CA HIS A 30 14.85 5.19 13.77
C HIS A 30 15.71 3.96 13.55
N ILE A 31 15.07 2.81 13.32
CA ILE A 31 15.73 1.52 13.13
C ILE A 31 15.42 1.01 11.72
N LYS A 32 16.45 0.64 10.98
CA LYS A 32 16.31 -0.12 9.74
C LYS A 32 16.89 -1.51 9.94
N PHE A 33 16.01 -2.52 9.96
CA PHE A 33 16.40 -3.91 10.11
C PHE A 33 16.60 -4.56 8.73
N ASN A 34 17.85 -4.77 8.34
CA ASN A 34 18.22 -5.31 7.04
C ASN A 34 18.67 -6.78 7.22
N ALA A 35 17.83 -7.71 6.81
CA ALA A 35 18.10 -9.14 6.99
C ALA A 35 17.54 -9.96 5.82
N GLY A 36 18.17 -11.08 5.51
CA GLY A 36 17.75 -12.01 4.46
C GLY A 36 16.40 -12.68 4.72
N ALA A 37 15.92 -13.45 3.78
CA ALA A 37 14.74 -14.30 3.97
C ALA A 37 15.02 -15.34 5.06
N GLY A 38 14.05 -15.58 5.96
CA GLY A 38 14.21 -16.52 7.07
C GLY A 38 15.04 -16.01 8.26
N ALA A 39 15.63 -14.83 8.21
CA ALA A 39 16.50 -14.28 9.26
C ALA A 39 15.75 -13.69 10.48
N GLY A 40 14.56 -14.17 10.79
CA GLY A 40 13.84 -13.78 12.02
C GLY A 40 13.24 -12.37 12.05
N LYS A 41 13.12 -11.66 10.91
CA LYS A 41 12.55 -10.29 10.88
C LYS A 41 11.20 -10.16 11.57
N THR A 42 10.27 -11.06 11.29
CA THR A 42 8.93 -11.06 11.90
C THR A 42 9.00 -11.37 13.41
N HIS A 43 9.95 -12.22 13.83
CA HIS A 43 10.18 -12.49 15.24
C HIS A 43 10.71 -11.25 15.97
N ALA A 44 11.73 -10.60 15.44
CA ALA A 44 12.28 -9.37 16.01
C ALA A 44 11.22 -8.24 16.09
N LEU A 45 10.37 -8.11 15.07
CA LEU A 45 9.24 -7.17 15.09
C LEU A 45 8.27 -7.49 16.22
N LYS A 46 7.87 -8.75 16.37
CA LYS A 46 6.98 -9.19 17.46
C LYS A 46 7.56 -8.87 18.83
N GLU A 47 8.81 -9.25 19.08
CA GLU A 47 9.50 -9.01 20.36
C GLU A 47 9.59 -7.49 20.64
N SER A 48 9.88 -6.69 19.63
CA SER A 48 9.90 -5.22 19.73
C SER A 48 8.53 -4.65 20.09
N LEU A 49 7.46 -5.13 19.46
CA LEU A 49 6.09 -4.70 19.78
C LEU A 49 5.68 -5.08 21.18
N LEU A 50 5.99 -6.31 21.62
CA LEU A 50 5.75 -6.75 23.00
C LEU A 50 6.55 -5.91 24.00
N TYR A 51 7.80 -5.61 23.71
CA TYR A 51 8.62 -4.73 24.56
C TYR A 51 8.00 -3.35 24.72
N ILE A 52 7.57 -2.72 23.60
CA ILE A 52 6.93 -1.39 23.66
C ILE A 52 5.61 -1.44 24.45
N VAL A 53 4.78 -2.45 24.22
CA VAL A 53 3.51 -2.61 24.95
C VAL A 53 3.75 -2.80 26.44
N ASN A 54 4.70 -3.63 26.83
CA ASN A 54 5.01 -3.89 28.22
C ASN A 54 5.61 -2.67 28.93
N LYS A 55 6.54 -1.98 28.30
CA LYS A 55 7.26 -0.84 28.91
C LYS A 55 6.47 0.47 28.85
N TYR A 56 5.84 0.75 27.71
CA TYR A 56 5.19 2.03 27.45
C TYR A 56 3.66 1.97 27.38
N GLY A 57 3.05 0.80 27.55
CA GLY A 57 1.62 0.60 27.35
C GLY A 57 0.74 1.49 28.23
N MET A 58 1.13 1.70 29.49
CA MET A 58 0.40 2.62 30.41
C MET A 58 0.46 4.07 29.89
N LYS A 59 1.63 4.53 29.44
CA LYS A 59 1.82 5.87 28.88
C LYS A 59 1.04 6.05 27.58
N LEU A 60 1.05 5.05 26.69
CA LEU A 60 0.28 5.06 25.46
C LEU A 60 -1.22 5.17 25.73
N LYS A 61 -1.74 4.39 26.66
CA LYS A 61 -3.15 4.46 27.08
C LYS A 61 -3.51 5.84 27.64
N TYR A 62 -2.68 6.38 28.52
CA TYR A 62 -2.91 7.68 29.12
C TYR A 62 -3.01 8.80 28.07
N HIS A 63 -2.18 8.75 27.03
CA HIS A 63 -2.18 9.71 25.95
C HIS A 63 -3.11 9.35 24.77
N ASN A 64 -3.93 8.31 24.91
CA ASN A 64 -4.77 7.79 23.81
C ASN A 64 -4.00 7.52 22.52
N GLN A 65 -2.80 6.95 22.65
CA GLN A 65 -1.90 6.63 21.55
C GLN A 65 -1.88 5.13 21.28
N GLN A 66 -1.63 4.76 20.03
CA GLN A 66 -1.48 3.37 19.59
C GLN A 66 -0.20 3.19 18.80
N ILE A 67 0.33 1.99 18.82
CA ILE A 67 1.41 1.55 17.95
C ILE A 67 0.77 1.18 16.60
N LEU A 68 1.24 1.77 15.52
CA LEU A 68 0.79 1.42 14.18
C LEU A 68 1.81 0.51 13.50
N CYS A 69 1.38 -0.69 13.15
CA CYS A 69 2.15 -1.64 12.36
C CYS A 69 1.55 -1.74 10.96
N ILE A 70 2.32 -1.33 9.95
CA ILE A 70 1.87 -1.32 8.55
C ILE A 70 2.57 -2.44 7.79
N THR A 71 1.79 -3.19 7.04
CA THR A 71 2.28 -4.25 6.14
C THR A 71 1.88 -3.97 4.70
N TYR A 72 2.47 -4.72 3.78
CA TYR A 72 2.12 -4.60 2.37
C TYR A 72 0.99 -5.57 1.96
N THR A 73 0.85 -6.71 2.63
CA THR A 73 -0.12 -7.75 2.28
C THR A 73 -1.02 -8.14 3.45
N ASN A 74 -2.23 -8.60 3.15
CA ASN A 74 -3.18 -9.13 4.14
C ASN A 74 -2.62 -10.37 4.87
N VAL A 75 -1.87 -11.20 4.16
CA VAL A 75 -1.22 -12.39 4.75
C VAL A 75 -0.27 -11.97 5.87
N ALA A 76 0.61 -11.01 5.62
CA ALA A 76 1.53 -10.48 6.62
C ALA A 76 0.79 -9.79 7.78
N THR A 77 -0.30 -9.06 7.49
CA THR A 77 -1.15 -8.46 8.52
C THR A 77 -1.72 -9.52 9.47
N ASN A 78 -2.27 -10.60 8.93
CA ASN A 78 -2.87 -11.68 9.72
C ASN A 78 -1.81 -12.43 10.53
N GLU A 79 -0.66 -12.75 9.93
CA GLU A 79 0.47 -13.38 10.63
C GLU A 79 0.94 -12.55 11.83
N ILE A 80 1.05 -11.23 11.68
CA ILE A 80 1.46 -10.36 12.77
C ILE A 80 0.35 -10.31 13.85
N LYS A 81 -0.93 -10.16 13.47
CA LYS A 81 -2.06 -10.17 14.43
C LYS A 81 -2.09 -11.45 15.26
N GLU A 82 -1.93 -12.61 14.64
CA GLU A 82 -1.87 -13.90 15.33
C GLU A 82 -0.70 -13.98 16.32
N ARG A 83 0.46 -13.46 15.94
CA ARG A 83 1.67 -13.52 16.77
C ARG A 83 1.67 -12.54 17.95
N ILE A 84 1.01 -11.39 17.81
CA ILE A 84 0.97 -10.35 18.86
C ILE A 84 -0.20 -10.58 19.82
N GLY A 85 -1.24 -11.28 19.37
CA GLY A 85 -2.52 -11.38 20.06
C GLY A 85 -3.34 -10.09 19.91
N ASN A 86 -4.53 -10.09 20.53
CA ASN A 86 -5.47 -8.96 20.46
C ASN A 86 -5.09 -7.83 21.44
N SER A 87 -4.02 -7.11 21.17
CA SER A 87 -3.67 -5.94 21.96
C SER A 87 -4.39 -4.69 21.42
N SER A 88 -5.18 -4.04 22.25
CA SER A 88 -5.85 -2.76 21.90
C SER A 88 -4.86 -1.61 21.63
N LEU A 89 -3.61 -1.78 22.04
CA LEU A 89 -2.54 -0.79 21.84
C LEU A 89 -1.82 -0.93 20.50
N VAL A 90 -1.99 -2.06 19.80
CA VAL A 90 -1.30 -2.30 18.52
C VAL A 90 -2.34 -2.43 17.42
N LYS A 91 -2.31 -1.49 16.48
CA LYS A 91 -3.13 -1.53 15.27
C LYS A 91 -2.29 -2.05 14.12
N VAL A 92 -2.67 -3.22 13.61
CA VAL A 92 -2.01 -3.83 12.43
C VAL A 92 -2.94 -3.71 11.23
N SER A 93 -2.46 -3.11 10.16
CA SER A 93 -3.22 -2.93 8.92
C SER A 93 -2.30 -2.95 7.70
N THR A 94 -2.88 -3.16 6.52
CA THR A 94 -2.16 -2.88 5.28
C THR A 94 -2.03 -1.38 5.06
N ILE A 95 -1.10 -0.98 4.18
CA ILE A 95 -0.96 0.44 3.79
C ILE A 95 -2.24 0.96 3.14
N HIS A 96 -2.91 0.13 2.31
CA HIS A 96 -4.15 0.51 1.64
C HIS A 96 -5.30 0.73 2.63
N GLU A 97 -5.50 -0.20 3.58
CA GLU A 97 -6.49 -0.04 4.65
C GLU A 97 -6.24 1.24 5.45
N ARG A 98 -4.97 1.53 5.76
CA ARG A 98 -4.65 2.73 6.53
C ARG A 98 -4.91 4.02 5.76
N ILE A 99 -4.52 4.08 4.49
CA ILE A 99 -4.83 5.22 3.62
C ILE A 99 -6.35 5.37 3.50
N TRP A 100 -7.07 4.26 3.25
CA TRP A 100 -8.53 4.30 3.15
C TRP A 100 -9.19 4.84 4.41
N GLU A 101 -8.77 4.42 5.60
CA GLU A 101 -9.27 4.97 6.86
C GLU A 101 -9.11 6.48 6.99
N LEU A 102 -8.03 7.05 6.44
CA LEU A 102 -7.77 8.48 6.48
C LEU A 102 -8.64 9.28 5.49
N ILE A 103 -8.99 8.68 4.35
CA ILE A 103 -9.66 9.40 3.25
C ILE A 103 -11.15 9.05 3.07
N LYS A 104 -11.64 7.97 3.71
CA LYS A 104 -13.02 7.49 3.53
C LYS A 104 -14.10 8.52 3.84
N ASP A 105 -13.83 9.46 4.73
CA ASP A 105 -14.78 10.49 5.14
C ASP A 105 -14.85 11.66 4.13
N TYR A 106 -13.89 11.73 3.19
CA TYR A 106 -13.79 12.74 2.14
C TYR A 106 -14.32 12.24 0.78
N GLN A 107 -15.40 11.45 0.79
CA GLN A 107 -15.91 10.79 -0.44
C GLN A 107 -16.33 11.78 -1.54
N LYS A 108 -16.88 12.93 -1.17
CA LYS A 108 -17.31 13.96 -2.15
C LYS A 108 -16.10 14.57 -2.86
N GLU A 109 -15.08 14.92 -2.11
CA GLU A 109 -13.84 15.49 -2.61
C GLU A 109 -13.09 14.47 -3.47
N LEU A 110 -13.07 13.20 -3.06
CA LEU A 110 -12.48 12.12 -3.85
C LEU A 110 -13.17 11.94 -5.20
N VAL A 111 -14.49 12.04 -5.23
CA VAL A 111 -15.27 11.99 -6.48
C VAL A 111 -14.90 13.16 -7.38
N GLN A 112 -14.84 14.38 -6.86
CA GLN A 112 -14.45 15.57 -7.62
C GLN A 112 -13.04 15.44 -8.22
N ILE A 113 -12.05 15.11 -7.39
CA ILE A 113 -10.66 14.92 -7.84
C ILE A 113 -10.58 13.87 -8.94
N HIS A 114 -11.32 12.77 -8.77
CA HIS A 114 -11.34 11.73 -9.79
C HIS A 114 -12.01 12.21 -11.09
N GLN A 115 -13.08 13.03 -11.01
CA GLN A 115 -13.74 13.65 -12.18
C GLN A 115 -12.77 14.55 -12.93
N GLU A 116 -12.08 15.42 -12.23
CA GLU A 116 -11.07 16.30 -12.82
C GLU A 116 -9.95 15.49 -13.49
N LYS A 117 -9.45 14.45 -12.82
CA LYS A 117 -8.42 13.57 -13.38
C LYS A 117 -8.87 12.91 -14.68
N VAL A 118 -10.07 12.30 -14.70
CA VAL A 118 -10.60 11.64 -15.90
C VAL A 118 -10.85 12.64 -17.03
N SER A 119 -11.34 13.86 -16.72
CA SER A 119 -11.51 14.92 -17.71
C SER A 119 -10.18 15.33 -18.34
N ASN A 120 -9.15 15.53 -17.50
CA ASN A 120 -7.82 15.89 -17.99
C ASN A 120 -7.20 14.78 -18.83
N GLU A 121 -7.33 13.52 -18.42
CA GLU A 121 -6.87 12.36 -19.19
C GLU A 121 -7.61 12.25 -20.54
N LEU A 122 -8.88 12.61 -20.61
CA LEU A 122 -9.64 12.64 -21.86
C LEU A 122 -9.08 13.72 -22.80
N ILE A 123 -8.87 14.93 -22.28
CA ILE A 123 -8.30 16.05 -23.05
C ILE A 123 -6.90 15.69 -23.56
N GLU A 124 -6.04 15.14 -22.71
CA GLU A 124 -4.70 14.70 -23.09
C GLU A 124 -4.73 13.61 -24.15
N THR A 125 -5.66 12.66 -24.02
CA THR A 125 -5.85 11.58 -25.00
C THR A 125 -6.27 12.13 -26.35
N GLN A 126 -7.24 13.05 -26.39
CA GLN A 126 -7.70 13.71 -27.61
C GLN A 126 -6.57 14.53 -28.26
N ALA A 127 -5.81 15.29 -27.47
CA ALA A 127 -4.67 16.06 -27.95
C ALA A 127 -3.59 15.14 -28.54
N THR A 128 -3.32 13.99 -27.89
CA THR A 128 -2.36 12.99 -28.36
C THR A 128 -2.80 12.35 -29.67
N LEU A 129 -4.08 12.02 -29.82
CA LEU A 129 -4.63 11.42 -31.04
C LEU A 129 -4.64 12.40 -32.22
N ASN A 130 -4.76 13.70 -31.93
CA ASN A 130 -4.79 14.74 -32.95
C ASN A 130 -3.39 15.30 -33.31
N ASN A 131 -2.32 14.87 -32.65
CA ASN A 131 -0.98 15.32 -32.92
C ASN A 131 -0.18 14.26 -33.70
N PRO A 132 0.14 14.49 -34.98
CA PRO A 132 0.86 13.53 -35.83
C PRO A 132 2.31 13.29 -35.36
N ASP A 133 2.90 14.20 -34.56
CA ASP A 133 4.32 14.13 -34.15
C ASP A 133 4.53 13.35 -32.85
N ILE A 134 3.49 12.93 -32.17
CA ILE A 134 3.63 12.14 -30.93
C ILE A 134 3.91 10.69 -31.23
N VAL A 135 5.19 10.36 -31.30
CA VAL A 135 5.79 9.03 -31.57
C VAL A 135 5.52 7.99 -30.46
N LYS A 136 4.66 8.28 -29.48
CA LYS A 136 4.39 7.35 -28.36
C LYS A 136 3.77 6.01 -28.80
N TYR A 137 3.31 5.91 -30.04
CA TYR A 137 2.69 4.72 -30.62
C TYR A 137 3.26 4.37 -32.00
N LYS A 138 4.55 4.04 -32.06
CA LYS A 138 5.19 3.56 -33.31
C LYS A 138 4.36 2.49 -34.01
N LYS A 139 3.79 1.55 -33.27
CA LYS A 139 2.88 0.52 -33.79
C LYS A 139 1.55 1.04 -34.31
N PHE A 140 1.07 2.18 -33.82
CA PHE A 140 -0.13 2.83 -34.30
C PHE A 140 0.11 3.54 -35.62
N GLN A 141 1.28 4.13 -35.83
CA GLN A 141 1.66 4.79 -37.07
C GLN A 141 1.90 3.79 -38.24
N ASP A 142 2.24 2.54 -37.90
CA ASP A 142 2.44 1.46 -38.89
C ASP A 142 1.09 0.87 -39.40
N LEU A 143 -0.04 1.26 -38.81
CA LEU A 143 -1.38 0.84 -39.24
C LEU A 143 -1.88 1.71 -40.41
N ASP A 144 -2.73 1.13 -41.23
CA ASP A 144 -3.45 1.90 -42.26
C ASP A 144 -4.42 2.91 -41.61
N GLU A 145 -4.81 3.92 -42.36
CA GLU A 145 -5.59 5.06 -41.89
C GLU A 145 -6.97 4.62 -41.32
N ALA A 146 -7.60 3.61 -41.90
CA ALA A 146 -8.90 3.09 -41.45
C ALA A 146 -8.78 2.40 -40.09
N ASN A 147 -7.72 1.62 -39.87
CA ASN A 147 -7.45 0.99 -38.58
C ASN A 147 -7.03 1.99 -37.52
N GLN A 148 -6.27 3.02 -37.89
CA GLN A 148 -5.95 4.12 -36.97
C GLN A 148 -7.21 4.84 -36.51
N GLU A 149 -8.12 5.18 -37.41
CA GLU A 149 -9.38 5.86 -37.06
C GLU A 149 -10.29 4.98 -36.21
N THR A 150 -10.39 3.70 -36.50
CA THR A 150 -11.15 2.74 -35.69
C THR A 150 -10.60 2.67 -34.27
N LEU A 151 -9.29 2.61 -34.08
CA LEU A 151 -8.66 2.58 -32.74
C LEU A 151 -8.84 3.91 -32.00
N ARG A 152 -8.76 5.05 -32.69
CA ARG A 152 -9.06 6.37 -32.09
C ARG A 152 -10.48 6.40 -31.55
N GLN A 153 -11.46 5.97 -32.35
CA GLN A 153 -12.85 5.95 -31.96
C GLN A 153 -13.10 5.03 -30.76
N ILE A 154 -12.54 3.82 -30.75
CA ILE A 154 -12.65 2.88 -29.63
C ILE A 154 -12.08 3.49 -28.32
N LEU A 155 -10.94 4.17 -28.39
CA LEU A 155 -10.32 4.80 -27.24
C LEU A 155 -11.18 5.96 -26.70
N LEU A 156 -11.71 6.78 -27.58
CA LEU A 156 -12.61 7.89 -27.20
C LEU A 156 -13.92 7.37 -26.60
N ASP A 157 -14.57 6.41 -27.24
CA ASP A 157 -15.83 5.83 -26.79
C ASP A 157 -15.69 5.17 -25.41
N ASN A 158 -14.60 4.44 -25.17
CA ASN A 158 -14.34 3.83 -23.87
C ASN A 158 -14.14 4.89 -22.77
N ARG A 159 -13.45 6.00 -23.07
CA ARG A 159 -13.27 7.12 -22.14
C ARG A 159 -14.57 7.86 -21.86
N GLU A 160 -15.34 8.15 -22.88
CA GLU A 160 -16.64 8.80 -22.74
C GLU A 160 -17.65 7.91 -22.01
N LEU A 161 -17.69 6.61 -22.31
CA LEU A 161 -18.57 5.66 -21.64
C LEU A 161 -18.26 5.58 -20.14
N TYR A 162 -16.99 5.53 -19.79
CA TYR A 162 -16.52 5.55 -18.40
C TYR A 162 -16.95 6.85 -17.70
N TYR A 163 -16.80 8.00 -18.36
CA TYR A 163 -17.20 9.30 -17.83
C TYR A 163 -18.72 9.41 -17.66
N LYS A 164 -19.51 9.02 -18.67
CA LYS A 164 -20.98 9.04 -18.63
C LYS A 164 -21.57 8.11 -17.56
N ASN A 165 -21.00 6.93 -17.39
CA ASN A 165 -21.45 5.98 -16.37
C ASN A 165 -21.15 6.46 -14.96
N LYS A 166 -20.14 7.27 -14.79
CA LYS A 166 -19.73 7.83 -13.51
C LYS A 166 -20.74 8.87 -12.99
N ASP A 167 -21.27 9.72 -13.85
CA ASP A 167 -22.27 10.74 -13.49
C ASP A 167 -23.61 10.11 -13.08
N LYS A 168 -23.89 8.88 -13.50
CA LYS A 168 -25.16 8.22 -13.24
C LYS A 168 -25.25 7.52 -11.89
N ASN A 169 -24.14 7.26 -11.19
CA ASN A 169 -24.24 6.46 -9.97
C ASN A 169 -22.98 6.55 -9.08
N ALA A 170 -22.98 7.42 -8.07
CA ALA A 170 -21.91 7.50 -7.07
C ALA A 170 -21.68 6.17 -6.33
N ALA A 171 -22.70 5.31 -6.22
CA ALA A 171 -22.59 3.96 -5.64
C ALA A 171 -21.79 3.04 -6.56
N THR A 172 -21.98 3.14 -7.89
CA THR A 172 -21.21 2.37 -8.88
C THR A 172 -19.75 2.78 -8.88
N PHE A 173 -19.46 4.06 -8.66
CA PHE A 173 -18.09 4.53 -8.51
C PHE A 173 -17.39 3.94 -7.27
N LYS A 174 -18.08 3.94 -6.14
CA LYS A 174 -17.55 3.34 -4.90
C LYS A 174 -17.20 1.86 -5.11
N THR A 175 -18.07 1.12 -5.79
CA THR A 175 -17.85 -0.30 -6.12
C THR A 175 -16.71 -0.48 -7.12
N ALA A 176 -16.65 0.37 -8.16
CA ALA A 176 -15.58 0.32 -9.15
C ALA A 176 -14.23 0.74 -8.55
N PHE A 177 -14.19 1.75 -7.71
CA PHE A 177 -12.98 2.16 -6.99
C PHE A 177 -12.50 1.07 -6.04
N GLN A 178 -13.42 0.45 -5.28
CA GLN A 178 -13.11 -0.69 -4.43
C GLN A 178 -12.59 -1.87 -5.26
N GLY A 179 -13.21 -2.17 -6.40
CA GLY A 179 -12.77 -3.21 -7.32
C GLY A 179 -11.37 -2.95 -7.90
N ILE A 180 -11.02 -1.70 -8.19
CA ILE A 180 -9.67 -1.31 -8.62
C ILE A 180 -8.67 -1.51 -7.49
N VAL A 181 -9.00 -1.13 -6.27
CA VAL A 181 -8.16 -1.33 -5.09
C VAL A 181 -7.98 -2.83 -4.82
N ASP A 182 -9.05 -3.62 -4.90
CA ASP A 182 -9.03 -5.06 -4.65
C ASP A 182 -8.29 -5.84 -5.76
N SER A 183 -8.34 -5.37 -7.01
CA SER A 183 -7.62 -5.98 -8.14
C SER A 183 -6.13 -5.59 -8.21
N SER A 184 -5.73 -4.56 -7.45
CA SER A 184 -4.35 -4.11 -7.35
C SER A 184 -3.59 -4.78 -6.19
N MET A 185 -4.25 -5.65 -5.44
CA MET A 185 -3.70 -6.51 -4.39
C MET A 185 -3.47 -7.92 -4.89
#